data_c06711189474ea50f7cd5ad23220450e
#
_entry.id   c06711189474ea50f7cd5ad23220450e
#
_cell.length_a   1.000
_cell.length_b   1.000
_cell.length_c   1.000
_cell.angle_alpha   90.00
_cell.angle_beta   90.00
_cell.angle_gamma   90.00
#
_symmetry.space_group_name_H-M   'P 1'
#
loop_
_entity.id
_entity.type
_entity.pdbx_description
1 polymer ?
#
loop_
_entity_poly.entity_id
_entity_poly.type
_entity_poly.pdbx_seq_one_letter_code
_entity_poly.pdbx_strand_id
1 'polypeptide(L)'
;MGRFVNPDNSAFQVALNSKIYVDKTGLIEYTNSVLDTTDAYICNSRPRRFGKSYAANMLAAYYSKGADSEKMFSGLQISKEADFREHLNKYDVIHIDIQWFLANCEDVDNVVTLITDSVLSELREIYPDIFTWEVSRLPDALSIVREKTGQKFIIIIDEWDVLIRDAATNGKVQEAYINFLRGMFKGTEPTKYIQLAYLTGILPVKKEKTQSALNNFDEFTMLSASNLAPYIGFTEDEVEKLSKEYHQDFDKVKRWYDGYLLKDYQVYNPRAVVGVMLKGEFKSYWSETASYEAVTPLINMNYDGLKTAIIEMLSGANVKVDTATFKNDTVNIHSKDDVLTYMIHLGYLGYDQYTKTAFIPNEEIRQELTAAVESRSWNEMLMFQQESERLLDATLDMDGVMVGTQIEKIHNEYISVIQYHNENSLSSVLTIAYLSAMQYYFKPIRELPTGRGFADFVYIPKPEYKADYPALIVELKWNQKAQTAIQQIKNKKYPTAIEKYTGDILLVGISYDKNCKEHQCLVEKYEKES
;
A
#
# COMPACT_ATOMS: atom_id res chain seq x y z
N MET A 1 -3.48 -34.87 14.30
CA MET A 1 -3.14 -33.44 14.22
C MET A 1 -1.69 -33.33 13.81
N GLY A 2 -1.41 -32.75 12.67
CA GLY A 2 -0.05 -32.44 12.24
C GLY A 2 0.24 -30.98 12.44
N ARG A 3 1.46 -30.59 12.15
CA ARG A 3 1.91 -29.18 12.15
C ARG A 3 1.47 -28.46 10.88
N PHE A 4 1.56 -29.14 9.74
CA PHE A 4 1.24 -28.64 8.42
C PHE A 4 -0.06 -29.22 7.87
N VAL A 5 -0.39 -30.46 8.23
CA VAL A 5 -1.61 -31.16 7.81
C VAL A 5 -2.56 -31.26 8.98
N ASN A 6 -3.75 -30.72 8.80
CA ASN A 6 -4.78 -30.61 9.84
C ASN A 6 -4.27 -29.90 11.11
N PRO A 7 -3.73 -28.67 11.01
CA PRO A 7 -3.24 -27.94 12.17
C PRO A 7 -4.34 -27.66 13.18
N ASP A 8 -3.92 -27.38 14.42
CA ASP A 8 -4.82 -26.92 15.47
C ASP A 8 -5.20 -25.43 15.28
N ASN A 9 -5.97 -24.90 16.21
CA ASN A 9 -6.46 -23.51 16.18
C ASN A 9 -5.67 -22.55 17.08
N SER A 10 -4.54 -22.98 17.65
CA SER A 10 -3.79 -22.20 18.63
C SER A 10 -3.27 -20.87 18.08
N ALA A 11 -2.85 -20.85 16.81
CA ALA A 11 -2.35 -19.63 16.15
C ALA A 11 -3.45 -18.55 16.03
N PHE A 12 -4.69 -18.94 15.74
CA PHE A 12 -5.81 -17.99 15.70
C PHE A 12 -6.27 -17.61 17.12
N GLN A 13 -6.18 -18.52 18.11
CA GLN A 13 -6.45 -18.17 19.51
C GLN A 13 -5.54 -17.06 20.02
N VAL A 14 -4.26 -17.04 19.64
CA VAL A 14 -3.34 -15.95 19.97
C VAL A 14 -3.82 -14.61 19.41
N ALA A 15 -4.37 -14.61 18.20
CA ALA A 15 -4.95 -13.41 17.60
C ALA A 15 -6.16 -12.89 18.40
N LEU A 16 -7.07 -13.79 18.78
CA LEU A 16 -8.26 -13.46 19.59
C LEU A 16 -7.90 -12.95 20.99
N ASN A 17 -6.80 -13.39 21.55
CA ASN A 17 -6.31 -12.95 22.88
C ASN A 17 -5.66 -11.56 22.82
N SER A 18 -5.49 -10.95 21.65
CA SER A 18 -4.90 -9.62 21.51
C SER A 18 -5.79 -8.55 22.14
N LYS A 19 -5.19 -7.49 22.70
CA LYS A 19 -5.93 -6.36 23.30
C LYS A 19 -6.91 -5.70 22.33
N ILE A 20 -6.52 -5.65 21.06
CA ILE A 20 -7.37 -5.17 19.97
C ILE A 20 -7.44 -6.32 18.96
N TYR A 21 -8.62 -6.83 18.76
CA TYR A 21 -8.97 -7.76 17.70
C TYR A 21 -10.15 -7.18 16.91
N VAL A 22 -10.02 -7.15 15.60
CA VAL A 22 -11.09 -6.73 14.69
C VAL A 22 -11.56 -7.95 13.91
N ASP A 23 -12.86 -8.22 13.98
CA ASP A 23 -13.47 -9.40 13.37
C ASP A 23 -13.43 -9.31 11.83
N LYS A 24 -12.72 -10.23 11.21
CA LYS A 24 -12.57 -10.38 9.75
C LYS A 24 -13.14 -11.70 9.24
N THR A 25 -13.97 -12.35 10.03
CA THR A 25 -14.55 -13.64 9.67
C THR A 25 -15.53 -13.59 8.49
N GLY A 26 -15.92 -12.42 8.01
CA GLY A 26 -16.59 -12.26 6.72
C GLY A 26 -15.75 -12.77 5.52
N LEU A 27 -14.44 -12.91 5.66
CA LEU A 27 -13.62 -13.61 4.67
C LEU A 27 -14.03 -15.08 4.54
N ILE A 28 -14.45 -15.71 5.63
CA ILE A 28 -14.89 -17.12 5.65
C ILE A 28 -16.20 -17.26 4.85
N GLU A 29 -17.14 -16.32 5.00
CA GLU A 29 -18.37 -16.30 4.19
C GLU A 29 -18.04 -16.32 2.69
N TYR A 30 -17.11 -15.45 2.26
CA TYR A 30 -16.65 -15.44 0.88
C TYR A 30 -16.00 -16.76 0.48
N THR A 31 -15.08 -17.31 1.30
CA THR A 31 -14.39 -18.56 0.96
C THR A 31 -15.34 -19.76 0.97
N ASN A 32 -16.34 -19.80 1.86
CA ASN A 32 -17.40 -20.82 1.84
C ASN A 32 -18.18 -20.80 0.51
N SER A 33 -18.51 -19.61 0.02
CA SER A 33 -19.32 -19.45 -1.21
C SER A 33 -18.64 -19.94 -2.49
N VAL A 34 -17.31 -20.07 -2.47
CA VAL A 34 -16.51 -20.48 -3.65
C VAL A 34 -15.91 -21.90 -3.52
N LEU A 35 -16.16 -22.60 -2.41
CA LEU A 35 -15.66 -23.98 -2.23
C LEU A 35 -16.06 -24.88 -3.40
N ASP A 36 -15.09 -25.64 -3.92
CA ASP A 36 -15.29 -26.60 -5.03
C ASP A 36 -15.80 -25.96 -6.34
N THR A 37 -15.47 -24.69 -6.57
CA THR A 37 -15.80 -23.96 -7.79
C THR A 37 -14.54 -23.56 -8.56
N THR A 38 -14.69 -22.95 -9.73
CA THR A 38 -13.58 -22.35 -10.49
C THR A 38 -12.94 -21.18 -9.74
N ASP A 39 -13.67 -20.52 -8.85
CA ASP A 39 -13.26 -19.34 -8.09
C ASP A 39 -12.61 -19.71 -6.74
N ALA A 40 -12.42 -21.01 -6.50
CA ALA A 40 -11.81 -21.54 -5.27
C ALA A 40 -10.27 -21.31 -5.19
N TYR A 41 -9.67 -20.69 -6.19
CA TYR A 41 -8.24 -20.41 -6.22
C TYR A 41 -8.02 -18.90 -5.99
N ILE A 42 -7.62 -18.54 -4.79
CA ILE A 42 -7.52 -17.16 -4.31
C ILE A 42 -6.07 -16.81 -4.02
N CYS A 43 -5.55 -15.71 -4.60
CA CYS A 43 -4.30 -15.10 -4.22
C CYS A 43 -4.57 -13.70 -3.65
N ASN A 44 -4.44 -13.53 -2.33
CA ASN A 44 -4.71 -12.27 -1.64
C ASN A 44 -3.40 -11.61 -1.19
N SER A 45 -2.99 -10.59 -1.93
CA SER A 45 -1.71 -9.89 -1.71
C SER A 45 -1.92 -8.53 -1.07
N ARG A 46 -1.22 -8.29 0.06
CA ARG A 46 -1.22 -7.03 0.80
C ARG A 46 0.17 -6.73 1.33
N PRO A 47 0.49 -5.47 1.62
CA PRO A 47 1.75 -5.10 2.26
C PRO A 47 1.98 -5.84 3.58
N ARG A 48 3.19 -5.73 4.10
CA ARG A 48 3.51 -6.26 5.42
C ARG A 48 2.58 -5.65 6.47
N ARG A 49 2.18 -6.47 7.49
CA ARG A 49 1.40 -6.07 8.67
C ARG A 49 -0.06 -5.67 8.44
N PHE A 50 -0.59 -5.99 7.28
CA PHE A 50 -2.02 -5.83 7.00
C PHE A 50 -2.88 -6.97 7.57
N GLY A 51 -2.29 -7.97 8.23
CA GLY A 51 -3.04 -9.06 8.86
C GLY A 51 -3.22 -10.31 8.00
N LYS A 52 -2.38 -10.50 6.96
CA LYS A 52 -2.41 -11.67 6.07
C LYS A 52 -2.33 -13.00 6.82
N SER A 53 -1.32 -13.17 7.67
CA SER A 53 -1.11 -14.39 8.45
C SER A 53 -2.24 -14.62 9.47
N TYR A 54 -2.87 -13.53 10.00
CA TYR A 54 -4.07 -13.67 10.83
C TYR A 54 -5.24 -14.27 10.04
N ALA A 55 -5.42 -13.85 8.78
CA ALA A 55 -6.44 -14.43 7.91
C ALA A 55 -6.13 -15.89 7.55
N ALA A 56 -4.89 -16.23 7.22
CA ALA A 56 -4.46 -17.61 6.97
C ALA A 56 -4.71 -18.51 8.17
N ASN A 57 -4.31 -18.08 9.38
CA ASN A 57 -4.53 -18.80 10.63
C ASN A 57 -6.02 -18.93 10.97
N MET A 58 -6.82 -17.89 10.71
CA MET A 58 -8.27 -17.92 10.88
C MET A 58 -8.94 -18.97 9.98
N LEU A 59 -8.58 -18.99 8.69
CA LEU A 59 -9.09 -19.98 7.74
C LEU A 59 -8.66 -21.41 8.14
N ALA A 60 -7.39 -21.58 8.53
CA ALA A 60 -6.90 -22.87 9.02
C ALA A 60 -7.68 -23.35 10.27
N ALA A 61 -7.87 -22.47 11.26
CA ALA A 61 -8.63 -22.79 12.47
C ALA A 61 -10.11 -23.13 12.18
N TYR A 62 -10.71 -22.46 11.19
CA TYR A 62 -12.10 -22.70 10.82
C TYR A 62 -12.30 -24.02 10.08
N TYR A 63 -11.47 -24.30 9.08
CA TYR A 63 -11.69 -25.44 8.19
C TYR A 63 -11.08 -26.75 8.70
N SER A 64 -9.97 -26.70 9.46
CA SER A 64 -9.20 -27.89 9.83
C SER A 64 -10.01 -28.87 10.69
N LYS A 65 -10.16 -30.12 10.21
CA LYS A 65 -10.72 -31.19 10.99
C LYS A 65 -9.84 -31.64 12.17
N GLY A 66 -8.61 -31.15 12.24
CA GLY A 66 -7.72 -31.32 13.38
C GLY A 66 -8.00 -30.38 14.55
N ALA A 67 -8.95 -29.46 14.42
CA ALA A 67 -9.28 -28.45 15.41
C ALA A 67 -10.70 -28.64 15.98
N ASP A 68 -10.95 -28.12 17.19
CA ASP A 68 -12.27 -27.87 17.75
C ASP A 68 -12.42 -26.37 18.00
N SER A 69 -13.08 -25.68 17.08
CA SER A 69 -13.10 -24.22 17.02
C SER A 69 -14.49 -23.61 17.24
N GLU A 70 -15.54 -24.39 17.53
CA GLU A 70 -16.91 -23.89 17.65
C GLU A 70 -17.02 -22.73 18.67
N LYS A 71 -16.41 -22.93 19.86
CA LYS A 71 -16.40 -21.87 20.89
C LYS A 71 -15.66 -20.61 20.47
N MET A 72 -14.58 -20.77 19.71
CA MET A 72 -13.73 -19.69 19.23
C MET A 72 -14.46 -18.76 18.26
N PHE A 73 -15.27 -19.34 17.37
CA PHE A 73 -16.01 -18.59 16.37
C PHE A 73 -17.43 -18.17 16.81
N SER A 74 -17.98 -18.71 17.90
CA SER A 74 -19.39 -18.56 18.32
C SER A 74 -19.84 -17.11 18.56
N GLY A 75 -18.92 -16.19 18.82
CA GLY A 75 -19.19 -14.75 19.03
C GLY A 75 -18.85 -13.87 17.82
N LEU A 76 -18.31 -14.43 16.75
CA LEU A 76 -17.83 -13.73 15.58
C LEU A 76 -18.90 -13.65 14.47
N GLN A 77 -18.71 -12.78 13.49
CA GLN A 77 -19.67 -12.52 12.42
C GLN A 77 -20.09 -13.81 11.69
N ILE A 78 -19.14 -14.67 11.34
CA ILE A 78 -19.39 -15.93 10.63
C ILE A 78 -20.37 -16.85 11.34
N SER A 79 -20.45 -16.80 12.68
CA SER A 79 -21.37 -17.65 13.44
C SER A 79 -22.85 -17.36 13.18
N LYS A 80 -23.16 -16.24 12.52
CA LYS A 80 -24.51 -15.83 12.14
C LYS A 80 -24.94 -16.38 10.78
N GLU A 81 -23.98 -16.88 9.99
CA GLU A 81 -24.22 -17.43 8.67
C GLU A 81 -24.84 -18.83 8.76
N ALA A 82 -25.76 -19.13 7.84
CA ALA A 82 -26.53 -20.38 7.86
C ALA A 82 -25.64 -21.62 7.67
N ASP A 83 -24.58 -21.49 6.89
CA ASP A 83 -23.61 -22.56 6.55
C ASP A 83 -22.43 -22.68 7.54
N PHE A 84 -22.40 -21.86 8.59
CA PHE A 84 -21.31 -21.83 9.57
C PHE A 84 -20.90 -23.21 10.06
N ARG A 85 -21.87 -24.04 10.51
CA ARG A 85 -21.60 -25.38 11.04
C ARG A 85 -21.39 -26.44 9.97
N GLU A 86 -21.80 -26.17 8.74
CA GLU A 86 -21.61 -27.07 7.62
C GLU A 86 -20.14 -27.25 7.28
N HIS A 87 -19.37 -26.16 7.37
CA HIS A 87 -17.97 -26.12 6.97
C HIS A 87 -16.98 -26.12 8.14
N LEU A 88 -17.45 -25.79 9.37
CA LEU A 88 -16.59 -25.68 10.55
C LEU A 88 -15.92 -27.01 10.89
N ASN A 89 -14.60 -27.07 10.85
CA ASN A 89 -13.76 -28.22 11.18
C ASN A 89 -14.10 -29.51 10.38
N LYS A 90 -14.37 -29.37 9.08
CA LYS A 90 -14.81 -30.49 8.22
C LYS A 90 -13.77 -30.94 7.20
N TYR A 91 -12.71 -30.20 6.98
CA TYR A 91 -11.84 -30.42 5.83
C TYR A 91 -10.43 -30.87 6.24
N ASP A 92 -9.78 -31.58 5.33
CA ASP A 92 -8.33 -31.76 5.36
C ASP A 92 -7.69 -30.44 4.94
N VAL A 93 -6.94 -29.83 5.86
CA VAL A 93 -6.26 -28.56 5.63
C VAL A 93 -4.76 -28.78 5.58
N ILE A 94 -4.11 -28.23 4.54
CA ILE A 94 -2.66 -28.11 4.47
C ILE A 94 -2.35 -26.63 4.63
N HIS A 95 -1.60 -26.26 5.68
CA HIS A 95 -1.21 -24.89 5.97
C HIS A 95 0.32 -24.78 5.99
N ILE A 96 0.87 -24.01 5.06
CA ILE A 96 2.32 -23.87 4.83
C ILE A 96 2.68 -22.38 4.95
N ASP A 97 3.63 -22.06 5.83
CA ASP A 97 4.28 -20.76 5.92
C ASP A 97 5.66 -20.85 5.23
N ILE A 98 5.78 -20.26 4.05
CA ILE A 98 7.01 -20.32 3.24
C ILE A 98 8.17 -19.60 3.93
N GLN A 99 7.89 -18.50 4.66
CA GLN A 99 8.92 -17.77 5.41
C GLN A 99 9.54 -18.64 6.49
N TRP A 100 8.71 -19.46 7.17
CA TRP A 100 9.21 -20.41 8.18
C TRP A 100 10.12 -21.47 7.54
N PHE A 101 9.73 -22.02 6.39
CA PHE A 101 10.54 -23.02 5.68
C PHE A 101 11.87 -22.43 5.20
N LEU A 102 11.87 -21.20 4.64
CA LEU A 102 13.09 -20.52 4.24
C LEU A 102 14.04 -20.28 5.41
N ALA A 103 13.50 -19.84 6.56
CA ALA A 103 14.30 -19.56 7.76
C ALA A 103 14.90 -20.82 8.42
N ASN A 104 14.30 -21.99 8.20
CA ASN A 104 14.73 -23.27 8.80
C ASN A 104 15.40 -24.23 7.81
N CYS A 105 15.63 -23.78 6.57
CA CYS A 105 16.33 -24.55 5.55
C CYS A 105 17.83 -24.25 5.61
N GLU A 106 18.67 -25.29 5.80
CA GLU A 106 20.12 -25.14 5.85
C GLU A 106 20.70 -24.72 4.49
N ASP A 107 20.11 -25.25 3.41
CA ASP A 107 20.48 -24.92 2.03
C ASP A 107 19.22 -24.52 1.26
N VAL A 108 19.15 -23.26 0.85
CA VAL A 108 18.01 -22.66 0.16
C VAL A 108 17.63 -23.43 -1.13
N ASP A 109 18.60 -24.07 -1.79
CA ASP A 109 18.35 -24.90 -2.98
C ASP A 109 17.43 -26.10 -2.68
N ASN A 110 17.33 -26.53 -1.41
CA ASN A 110 16.52 -27.67 -0.96
C ASN A 110 15.19 -27.28 -0.32
N VAL A 111 14.81 -26.00 -0.30
CA VAL A 111 13.58 -25.54 0.39
C VAL A 111 12.30 -26.22 -0.13
N VAL A 112 12.19 -26.42 -1.44
CA VAL A 112 11.02 -27.11 -2.04
C VAL A 112 10.96 -28.58 -1.62
N THR A 113 12.12 -29.23 -1.54
CA THR A 113 12.23 -30.62 -1.03
C THR A 113 11.82 -30.69 0.44
N LEU A 114 12.31 -29.76 1.26
CA LEU A 114 11.95 -29.69 2.68
C LEU A 114 10.44 -29.50 2.90
N ILE A 115 9.79 -28.62 2.12
CA ILE A 115 8.33 -28.42 2.13
C ILE A 115 7.63 -29.75 1.77
N THR A 116 8.04 -30.37 0.67
CA THR A 116 7.42 -31.59 0.16
C THR A 116 7.53 -32.74 1.16
N ASP A 117 8.74 -33.00 1.68
CA ASP A 117 9.00 -34.11 2.60
C ASP A 117 8.29 -33.92 3.94
N SER A 118 8.23 -32.70 4.45
CA SER A 118 7.53 -32.38 5.70
C SER A 118 6.03 -32.68 5.59
N VAL A 119 5.38 -32.22 4.52
CA VAL A 119 3.94 -32.46 4.31
C VAL A 119 3.68 -33.93 4.00
N LEU A 120 4.52 -34.60 3.19
CA LEU A 120 4.38 -36.02 2.91
C LEU A 120 4.53 -36.89 4.15
N SER A 121 5.46 -36.55 5.06
CA SER A 121 5.63 -37.25 6.32
C SER A 121 4.36 -37.23 7.16
N GLU A 122 3.74 -36.06 7.33
CA GLU A 122 2.50 -35.91 8.09
C GLU A 122 1.31 -36.58 7.39
N LEU A 123 1.21 -36.55 6.06
CA LEU A 123 0.18 -37.26 5.31
C LEU A 123 0.29 -38.79 5.53
N ARG A 124 1.50 -39.36 5.57
CA ARG A 124 1.72 -40.77 5.84
C ARG A 124 1.32 -41.13 7.27
N GLU A 125 1.56 -40.27 8.25
CA GLU A 125 1.12 -40.49 9.63
C GLU A 125 -0.40 -40.44 9.77
N ILE A 126 -1.07 -39.54 9.06
CA ILE A 126 -2.53 -39.37 9.11
C ILE A 126 -3.24 -40.48 8.33
N TYR A 127 -2.64 -40.94 7.23
CA TYR A 127 -3.22 -41.94 6.33
C TYR A 127 -2.31 -43.18 6.16
N PRO A 128 -1.92 -43.91 7.23
CA PRO A 128 -0.92 -44.98 7.15
C PRO A 128 -1.32 -46.12 6.21
N ASP A 129 -2.61 -46.43 6.11
CA ASP A 129 -3.13 -47.54 5.29
C ASP A 129 -3.21 -47.17 3.80
N ILE A 130 -3.07 -45.91 3.45
CA ILE A 130 -3.17 -45.44 2.07
C ILE A 130 -1.82 -45.51 1.36
N PHE A 131 -0.74 -45.15 2.03
CA PHE A 131 0.61 -45.07 1.48
C PHE A 131 1.37 -46.39 1.64
N THR A 132 0.98 -47.39 0.85
CA THR A 132 1.61 -48.74 0.88
C THR A 132 2.89 -48.81 0.01
N TRP A 133 3.22 -47.76 -0.73
CA TRP A 133 4.45 -47.59 -1.52
C TRP A 133 5.00 -46.18 -1.36
N GLU A 134 6.22 -45.99 -1.80
CA GLU A 134 6.87 -44.68 -1.74
C GLU A 134 6.23 -43.70 -2.74
N VAL A 135 5.83 -42.56 -2.25
CA VAL A 135 5.32 -41.40 -3.03
C VAL A 135 6.20 -40.21 -2.72
N SER A 136 6.82 -39.66 -3.74
CA SER A 136 7.79 -38.55 -3.60
C SER A 136 7.24 -37.18 -4.03
N ARG A 137 6.07 -37.15 -4.68
CA ARG A 137 5.46 -35.91 -5.15
C ARG A 137 4.17 -35.62 -4.38
N LEU A 138 4.05 -34.40 -3.88
CA LEU A 138 2.87 -33.99 -3.11
C LEU A 138 1.57 -34.06 -3.92
N PRO A 139 1.47 -33.62 -5.21
CA PRO A 139 0.26 -33.77 -5.99
C PRO A 139 -0.21 -35.24 -6.13
N ASP A 140 0.73 -36.18 -6.27
CA ASP A 140 0.41 -37.60 -6.39
C ASP A 140 -0.17 -38.12 -5.06
N ALA A 141 0.41 -37.72 -3.92
CA ALA A 141 -0.09 -38.08 -2.60
C ALA A 141 -1.53 -37.58 -2.37
N LEU A 142 -1.79 -36.30 -2.72
CA LEU A 142 -3.13 -35.71 -2.60
C LEU A 142 -4.16 -36.43 -3.48
N SER A 143 -3.79 -36.77 -4.72
CA SER A 143 -4.64 -37.53 -5.64
C SER A 143 -4.97 -38.90 -5.07
N ILE A 144 -4.00 -39.65 -4.51
CA ILE A 144 -4.19 -40.97 -3.91
C ILE A 144 -5.13 -40.89 -2.70
N VAL A 145 -4.90 -39.94 -1.79
CA VAL A 145 -5.78 -39.72 -0.64
C VAL A 145 -7.20 -39.44 -1.11
N ARG A 146 -7.37 -38.56 -2.07
CA ARG A 146 -8.68 -38.21 -2.64
C ARG A 146 -9.37 -39.43 -3.27
N GLU A 147 -8.67 -40.26 -4.02
CA GLU A 147 -9.23 -41.48 -4.63
C GLU A 147 -9.70 -42.49 -3.58
N LYS A 148 -8.96 -42.61 -2.48
CA LYS A 148 -9.25 -43.61 -1.42
C LYS A 148 -10.32 -43.13 -0.43
N THR A 149 -10.37 -41.83 -0.14
CA THR A 149 -11.23 -41.27 0.91
C THR A 149 -12.43 -40.49 0.39
N GLY A 150 -12.37 -40.02 -0.85
CA GLY A 150 -13.31 -39.04 -1.42
C GLY A 150 -13.09 -37.59 -0.94
N GLN A 151 -12.16 -37.38 0.00
CA GLN A 151 -11.93 -36.06 0.61
C GLN A 151 -11.07 -35.17 -0.29
N LYS A 152 -11.42 -33.88 -0.37
CA LYS A 152 -10.60 -32.85 -0.99
C LYS A 152 -9.90 -32.02 0.07
N PHE A 153 -8.87 -31.31 -0.34
CA PHE A 153 -8.02 -30.52 0.54
C PHE A 153 -8.31 -29.02 0.41
N ILE A 154 -8.22 -28.32 1.53
CA ILE A 154 -8.03 -26.87 1.57
C ILE A 154 -6.55 -26.60 1.76
N ILE A 155 -5.95 -25.88 0.81
CA ILE A 155 -4.51 -25.59 0.81
C ILE A 155 -4.33 -24.10 1.07
N ILE A 156 -3.66 -23.76 2.17
CA ILE A 156 -3.35 -22.39 2.59
C ILE A 156 -1.84 -22.22 2.54
N ILE A 157 -1.34 -21.26 1.78
CA ILE A 157 0.07 -20.92 1.72
C ILE A 157 0.25 -19.46 2.13
N ASP A 158 0.86 -19.25 3.30
CA ASP A 158 1.21 -17.92 3.79
C ASP A 158 2.61 -17.52 3.31
N GLU A 159 2.80 -16.21 3.04
CA GLU A 159 4.02 -15.61 2.49
C GLU A 159 4.53 -16.34 1.22
N TRP A 160 3.58 -16.72 0.32
CA TRP A 160 3.86 -17.53 -0.87
C TRP A 160 4.99 -16.95 -1.74
N ASP A 161 5.16 -15.62 -1.74
CA ASP A 161 6.06 -14.89 -2.62
C ASP A 161 7.45 -14.61 -2.00
N VAL A 162 7.72 -15.09 -0.79
CA VAL A 162 9.00 -14.80 -0.11
C VAL A 162 10.20 -15.29 -0.91
N LEU A 163 10.11 -16.49 -1.53
CA LEU A 163 11.17 -17.03 -2.38
C LEU A 163 11.36 -16.25 -3.69
N ILE A 164 10.40 -15.44 -4.09
CA ILE A 164 10.49 -14.54 -5.25
C ILE A 164 11.10 -13.20 -4.87
N ARG A 165 10.88 -12.74 -3.63
CA ARG A 165 11.31 -11.42 -3.13
C ARG A 165 12.65 -11.45 -2.41
N ASP A 166 13.02 -12.58 -1.80
CA ASP A 166 14.21 -12.65 -0.98
C ASP A 166 15.48 -12.66 -1.83
N ALA A 167 16.41 -11.76 -1.49
CA ALA A 167 17.67 -11.63 -2.19
C ALA A 167 18.60 -12.86 -2.01
N ALA A 168 18.35 -13.70 -0.99
CA ALA A 168 19.10 -14.92 -0.76
C ALA A 168 18.74 -16.03 -1.78
N THR A 169 17.59 -15.91 -2.46
CA THR A 169 17.15 -16.88 -3.47
C THR A 169 17.71 -16.52 -4.85
N ASN A 170 18.22 -17.51 -5.55
CA ASN A 170 18.66 -17.36 -6.92
C ASN A 170 17.56 -17.79 -7.92
N GLY A 171 17.76 -17.50 -9.21
CA GLY A 171 16.78 -17.80 -10.26
C GLY A 171 16.42 -19.30 -10.37
N LYS A 172 17.35 -20.22 -10.01
CA LYS A 172 17.11 -21.67 -10.03
C LYS A 172 16.11 -22.08 -8.94
N VAL A 173 16.27 -21.54 -7.73
CA VAL A 173 15.34 -21.79 -6.60
C VAL A 173 13.95 -21.23 -6.94
N GLN A 174 13.90 -20.01 -7.48
CA GLN A 174 12.64 -19.40 -7.89
C GLN A 174 11.92 -20.23 -8.95
N GLU A 175 12.64 -20.72 -9.95
CA GLU A 175 12.09 -21.58 -10.99
C GLU A 175 11.59 -22.92 -10.43
N ALA A 176 12.37 -23.56 -9.57
CA ALA A 176 11.97 -24.81 -8.91
C ALA A 176 10.69 -24.61 -8.07
N TYR A 177 10.60 -23.50 -7.33
CA TYR A 177 9.42 -23.19 -6.54
C TYR A 177 8.18 -22.87 -7.41
N ILE A 178 8.33 -22.09 -8.46
CA ILE A 178 7.22 -21.84 -9.40
C ILE A 178 6.76 -23.14 -10.06
N ASN A 179 7.67 -24.05 -10.42
CA ASN A 179 7.33 -25.35 -10.96
C ASN A 179 6.61 -26.24 -9.94
N PHE A 180 7.00 -26.17 -8.66
CA PHE A 180 6.28 -26.82 -7.56
C PHE A 180 4.84 -26.30 -7.47
N LEU A 181 4.63 -24.98 -7.42
CA LEU A 181 3.28 -24.39 -7.38
C LEU A 181 2.44 -24.75 -8.60
N ARG A 182 3.05 -24.78 -9.80
CA ARG A 182 2.35 -25.25 -11.01
C ARG A 182 1.91 -26.69 -10.91
N GLY A 183 2.76 -27.56 -10.39
CA GLY A 183 2.43 -28.96 -10.18
C GLY A 183 1.28 -29.13 -9.19
N MET A 184 1.22 -28.28 -8.17
CA MET A 184 0.17 -28.30 -7.15
C MET A 184 -1.18 -27.79 -7.66
N PHE A 185 -1.19 -26.74 -8.51
CA PHE A 185 -2.40 -25.95 -8.74
C PHE A 185 -2.85 -25.87 -10.21
N LYS A 186 -1.98 -26.16 -11.18
CA LYS A 186 -2.30 -25.91 -12.59
C LYS A 186 -2.75 -27.19 -13.32
N GLY A 187 -3.81 -27.05 -14.09
CA GLY A 187 -4.37 -28.13 -14.93
C GLY A 187 -5.63 -28.75 -14.33
N THR A 188 -6.08 -29.86 -14.92
CA THR A 188 -7.34 -30.53 -14.51
C THR A 188 -7.17 -31.40 -13.25
N GLU A 189 -5.99 -32.02 -13.06
CA GLU A 189 -5.80 -32.92 -11.92
C GLU A 189 -5.96 -32.23 -10.56
N PRO A 190 -5.41 -31.01 -10.32
CA PRO A 190 -5.63 -30.29 -9.06
C PRO A 190 -7.10 -30.06 -8.70
N THR A 191 -7.99 -29.86 -9.67
CA THR A 191 -9.42 -29.63 -9.39
C THR A 191 -10.09 -30.85 -8.77
N LYS A 192 -9.50 -32.04 -8.88
CA LYS A 192 -10.04 -33.27 -8.31
C LYS A 192 -9.76 -33.38 -6.82
N TYR A 193 -8.63 -32.84 -6.33
CA TYR A 193 -8.23 -32.96 -4.91
C TYR A 193 -8.24 -31.62 -4.16
N ILE A 194 -8.42 -30.48 -4.81
CA ILE A 194 -8.50 -29.17 -4.15
C ILE A 194 -9.96 -28.78 -3.96
N GLN A 195 -10.32 -28.39 -2.73
CA GLN A 195 -11.58 -27.78 -2.35
C GLN A 195 -11.47 -26.25 -2.38
N LEU A 196 -10.32 -25.73 -1.87
CA LEU A 196 -9.96 -24.31 -1.83
C LEU A 196 -8.44 -24.20 -1.85
N ALA A 197 -7.91 -23.24 -2.59
CA ALA A 197 -6.51 -22.82 -2.53
C ALA A 197 -6.48 -21.33 -2.15
N TYR A 198 -5.86 -21.02 -1.01
CA TYR A 198 -5.71 -19.64 -0.52
C TYR A 198 -4.22 -19.31 -0.35
N LEU A 199 -3.71 -18.46 -1.21
CA LEU A 199 -2.35 -17.94 -1.14
C LEU A 199 -2.37 -16.53 -0.58
N THR A 200 -1.46 -16.22 0.34
CA THR A 200 -1.27 -14.87 0.82
C THR A 200 0.20 -14.47 0.80
N GLY A 201 0.46 -13.22 0.41
CA GLY A 201 1.80 -12.67 0.24
C GLY A 201 1.77 -11.17 0.05
N ILE A 202 2.86 -10.59 -0.40
CA ILE A 202 2.96 -9.17 -0.76
C ILE A 202 2.73 -8.98 -2.26
N LEU A 203 3.40 -9.78 -3.07
CA LEU A 203 3.29 -9.69 -4.52
C LEU A 203 2.13 -10.51 -5.07
N PRO A 204 1.50 -10.03 -6.17
CA PRO A 204 0.65 -10.88 -7.01
C PRO A 204 1.46 -12.00 -7.64
N VAL A 205 0.80 -12.97 -8.23
CA VAL A 205 1.47 -14.10 -8.87
C VAL A 205 2.41 -13.61 -9.99
N LYS A 206 3.62 -14.17 -10.02
CA LYS A 206 4.65 -13.84 -11.02
C LYS A 206 4.13 -13.99 -12.44
N LYS A 207 4.35 -12.97 -13.27
CA LYS A 207 4.02 -13.00 -14.70
C LYS A 207 5.17 -13.59 -15.50
N GLU A 208 4.86 -14.58 -16.32
CA GLU A 208 5.77 -15.09 -17.35
C GLU A 208 5.31 -14.62 -18.74
N LYS A 209 6.16 -13.85 -19.40
CA LYS A 209 5.79 -13.14 -20.65
C LYS A 209 4.57 -12.24 -20.39
N THR A 210 3.39 -12.63 -20.89
CA THR A 210 2.13 -11.88 -20.75
C THR A 210 1.10 -12.55 -19.85
N GLN A 211 1.39 -13.72 -19.28
CA GLN A 211 0.45 -14.49 -18.46
C GLN A 211 0.98 -14.72 -17.06
N SER A 212 0.09 -14.83 -16.07
CA SER A 212 0.42 -15.29 -14.73
C SER A 212 0.95 -16.73 -14.77
N ALA A 213 1.95 -17.04 -13.93
CA ALA A 213 2.47 -18.40 -13.76
C ALA A 213 1.39 -19.37 -13.28
N LEU A 214 0.43 -18.86 -12.48
CA LEU A 214 -0.76 -19.55 -11.96
C LEU A 214 -2.02 -18.79 -12.43
N ASN A 215 -2.33 -18.87 -13.70
CA ASN A 215 -3.42 -18.11 -14.33
C ASN A 215 -4.84 -18.57 -13.96
N ASN A 216 -4.96 -19.56 -13.10
CA ASN A 216 -6.21 -20.04 -12.53
C ASN A 216 -6.52 -19.41 -11.15
N PHE A 217 -5.67 -18.55 -10.62
CA PHE A 217 -5.92 -17.83 -9.39
C PHE A 217 -6.58 -16.48 -9.66
N ASP A 218 -7.61 -16.18 -8.89
CA ASP A 218 -8.14 -14.82 -8.75
C ASP A 218 -7.23 -14.01 -7.84
N GLU A 219 -6.72 -12.91 -8.37
CA GLU A 219 -5.72 -12.07 -7.69
C GLU A 219 -6.36 -10.83 -7.08
N PHE A 220 -6.28 -10.72 -5.75
CA PHE A 220 -6.76 -9.58 -4.96
C PHE A 220 -5.56 -8.81 -4.40
N THR A 221 -5.27 -7.66 -5.00
CA THR A 221 -3.99 -6.94 -4.79
C THR A 221 -4.20 -5.50 -4.33
N MET A 222 -3.11 -4.77 -4.12
CA MET A 222 -3.16 -3.31 -3.88
C MET A 222 -3.63 -2.51 -5.11
N LEU A 223 -3.55 -3.09 -6.30
CA LEU A 223 -4.06 -2.46 -7.53
C LEU A 223 -5.55 -2.77 -7.75
N SER A 224 -6.02 -3.93 -7.30
CA SER A 224 -7.40 -4.38 -7.45
C SER A 224 -7.74 -5.38 -6.35
N ALA A 225 -8.41 -4.93 -5.31
CA ALA A 225 -8.77 -5.75 -4.15
C ALA A 225 -10.18 -6.35 -4.24
N SER A 226 -11.02 -5.85 -5.14
CA SER A 226 -12.38 -6.32 -5.38
C SER A 226 -13.17 -6.58 -4.07
N ASN A 227 -13.85 -7.71 -3.96
CA ASN A 227 -14.68 -8.07 -2.81
C ASN A 227 -13.89 -8.41 -1.54
N LEU A 228 -12.57 -8.65 -1.64
CA LEU A 228 -11.74 -8.94 -0.48
C LEU A 228 -11.10 -7.69 0.14
N ALA A 229 -11.43 -6.50 -0.36
CA ALA A 229 -10.91 -5.23 0.15
C ALA A 229 -11.07 -5.07 1.69
N PRO A 230 -12.24 -5.34 2.32
CA PRO A 230 -12.46 -5.07 3.73
C PRO A 230 -11.86 -6.12 4.68
N TYR A 231 -11.41 -7.28 4.18
CA TYR A 231 -11.04 -8.40 5.05
C TYR A 231 -9.57 -8.46 5.44
N ILE A 232 -8.69 -7.73 4.73
CA ILE A 232 -7.27 -7.64 5.06
C ILE A 232 -6.89 -6.16 5.22
N GLY A 233 -6.50 -5.78 6.43
CA GLY A 233 -6.39 -4.40 6.89
C GLY A 233 -7.59 -3.98 7.73
N PHE A 234 -7.59 -2.76 8.28
CA PHE A 234 -8.74 -2.20 8.99
C PHE A 234 -9.46 -1.19 8.09
N THR A 235 -10.77 -1.27 8.03
CA THR A 235 -11.60 -0.30 7.31
C THR A 235 -11.76 1.00 8.10
N GLU A 236 -12.15 2.09 7.43
CA GLU A 236 -12.37 3.39 8.07
C GLU A 236 -13.36 3.31 9.23
N ASP A 237 -14.50 2.61 9.05
CA ASP A 237 -15.52 2.44 10.09
C ASP A 237 -14.97 1.71 11.33
N GLU A 238 -14.11 0.71 11.13
CA GLU A 238 -13.47 -0.03 12.22
C GLU A 238 -12.47 0.86 12.97
N VAL A 239 -11.70 1.67 12.23
CA VAL A 239 -10.73 2.60 12.82
C VAL A 239 -11.43 3.74 13.55
N GLU A 240 -12.55 4.26 13.02
CA GLU A 240 -13.36 5.27 13.72
C GLU A 240 -13.92 4.73 15.05
N LYS A 241 -14.41 3.49 15.07
CA LYS A 241 -14.87 2.83 16.32
C LYS A 241 -13.74 2.69 17.32
N LEU A 242 -12.58 2.19 16.88
CA LEU A 242 -11.40 2.07 17.74
C LEU A 242 -10.94 3.44 18.27
N SER A 243 -10.94 4.48 17.43
CA SER A 243 -10.56 5.83 17.85
C SER A 243 -11.47 6.36 18.97
N LYS A 244 -12.78 6.12 18.88
CA LYS A 244 -13.75 6.45 19.93
C LYS A 244 -13.50 5.66 21.21
N GLU A 245 -13.28 4.34 21.10
CA GLU A 245 -13.05 3.44 22.22
C GLU A 245 -11.76 3.78 22.98
N TYR A 246 -10.69 4.10 22.24
CA TYR A 246 -9.37 4.42 22.81
C TYR A 246 -9.12 5.92 22.99
N HIS A 247 -10.14 6.77 22.82
CA HIS A 247 -10.08 8.23 22.99
C HIS A 247 -8.99 8.90 22.14
N GLN A 248 -8.81 8.44 20.91
CA GLN A 248 -7.90 9.05 19.95
C GLN A 248 -8.65 9.98 19.00
N ASP A 249 -7.99 11.06 18.59
CA ASP A 249 -8.49 11.98 17.57
C ASP A 249 -8.51 11.28 16.20
N PHE A 250 -9.71 10.99 15.70
CA PHE A 250 -9.89 10.25 14.44
C PHE A 250 -9.32 11.00 13.23
N ASP A 251 -9.48 12.32 13.16
CA ASP A 251 -8.93 13.11 12.03
C ASP A 251 -7.40 13.05 12.02
N LYS A 252 -6.79 13.02 13.19
CA LYS A 252 -5.35 12.84 13.32
C LYS A 252 -4.92 11.42 12.97
N VAL A 253 -5.67 10.38 13.38
CA VAL A 253 -5.43 8.99 12.98
C VAL A 253 -5.52 8.85 11.46
N LYS A 254 -6.54 9.45 10.84
CA LYS A 254 -6.73 9.46 9.39
C LYS A 254 -5.52 10.08 8.68
N ARG A 255 -5.11 11.26 9.09
CA ARG A 255 -3.94 11.95 8.51
C ARG A 255 -2.66 11.10 8.56
N TRP A 256 -2.47 10.39 9.66
CA TRP A 256 -1.24 9.63 9.89
C TRP A 256 -1.20 8.26 9.22
N TYR A 257 -2.35 7.59 9.06
CA TYR A 257 -2.36 6.15 8.75
C TYR A 257 -3.34 5.73 7.65
N ASP A 258 -4.15 6.64 7.10
CA ASP A 258 -5.06 6.37 5.98
C ASP A 258 -4.32 6.35 4.61
N GLY A 259 -5.07 6.27 3.52
CA GLY A 259 -4.63 6.53 2.15
C GLY A 259 -4.51 5.31 1.26
N TYR A 260 -5.03 4.16 1.66
CA TYR A 260 -5.12 3.00 0.77
C TYR A 260 -6.59 2.78 0.37
N LEU A 261 -7.00 3.42 -0.74
CA LEU A 261 -8.33 3.20 -1.31
C LEU A 261 -8.34 1.90 -2.10
N LEU A 262 -8.96 0.87 -1.55
CA LEU A 262 -9.13 -0.44 -2.18
C LEU A 262 -10.61 -0.63 -2.56
N LYS A 263 -10.93 -0.53 -3.84
CA LYS A 263 -12.31 -0.45 -4.33
C LYS A 263 -13.02 0.76 -3.67
N ASP A 264 -14.02 0.51 -2.83
CA ASP A 264 -14.81 1.52 -2.14
C ASP A 264 -14.43 1.70 -0.66
N TYR A 265 -13.37 1.03 -0.20
CA TYR A 265 -12.94 1.01 1.20
C TYR A 265 -11.63 1.77 1.38
N GLN A 266 -11.63 2.72 2.33
CA GLN A 266 -10.39 3.20 2.93
C GLN A 266 -9.88 2.14 3.88
N VAL A 267 -8.65 1.68 3.64
CA VAL A 267 -8.03 0.59 4.40
C VAL A 267 -6.75 1.08 5.06
N TYR A 268 -6.61 0.77 6.34
CA TYR A 268 -5.51 1.19 7.19
C TYR A 268 -4.61 0.01 7.54
N ASN A 269 -3.33 0.31 7.79
CA ASN A 269 -2.40 -0.67 8.33
C ASN A 269 -2.76 -1.00 9.78
N PRO A 270 -3.15 -2.24 10.13
CA PRO A 270 -3.53 -2.62 11.49
C PRO A 270 -2.43 -2.36 12.52
N ARG A 271 -1.15 -2.57 12.16
CA ARG A 271 -0.04 -2.37 13.10
C ARG A 271 0.08 -0.92 13.55
N ALA A 272 -0.06 0.01 12.64
CA ALA A 272 -0.01 1.44 12.92
C ALA A 272 -1.21 1.86 13.78
N VAL A 273 -2.42 1.44 13.38
CA VAL A 273 -3.65 1.73 14.13
C VAL A 273 -3.59 1.16 15.55
N VAL A 274 -3.27 -0.12 15.73
CA VAL A 274 -3.13 -0.73 17.06
C VAL A 274 -2.05 -0.02 17.87
N GLY A 275 -0.95 0.37 17.22
CA GLY A 275 0.14 1.11 17.87
C GLY A 275 -0.34 2.43 18.48
N VAL A 276 -1.02 3.27 17.70
CA VAL A 276 -1.53 4.56 18.20
C VAL A 276 -2.65 4.40 19.21
N MET A 277 -3.56 3.44 19.04
CA MET A 277 -4.63 3.17 20.01
C MET A 277 -4.08 2.81 21.38
N LEU A 278 -3.07 1.94 21.43
CA LEU A 278 -2.52 1.46 22.71
C LEU A 278 -1.50 2.42 23.35
N LYS A 279 -0.77 3.21 22.57
CA LYS A 279 0.32 4.05 23.06
C LYS A 279 -0.04 5.54 23.11
N GLY A 280 -1.03 6.00 22.33
CA GLY A 280 -1.39 7.41 22.20
C GLY A 280 -0.35 8.28 21.46
N GLU A 281 0.68 7.66 20.88
CA GLU A 281 1.78 8.34 20.20
C GLU A 281 1.57 8.28 18.67
N PHE A 282 1.55 9.45 18.03
CA PHE A 282 1.52 9.57 16.58
C PHE A 282 2.94 9.61 16.04
N LYS A 283 3.38 8.50 15.46
CA LYS A 283 4.73 8.30 14.90
C LYS A 283 4.71 7.22 13.82
N SER A 284 5.82 7.00 13.11
CA SER A 284 5.95 5.85 12.24
C SER A 284 6.07 4.57 13.07
N TYR A 285 5.09 3.69 12.94
CA TYR A 285 5.13 2.29 13.40
C TYR A 285 5.64 1.36 12.31
N TRP A 286 5.73 1.88 11.08
CA TRP A 286 6.30 1.17 9.93
C TRP A 286 7.80 0.94 10.14
N SER A 287 8.52 1.99 10.55
CA SER A 287 9.97 1.95 10.80
C SER A 287 10.38 1.02 11.94
N GLU A 288 9.53 0.80 12.95
CA GLU A 288 9.84 -0.16 14.02
C GLU A 288 10.12 -1.58 13.48
N THR A 289 9.89 -1.84 12.19
CA THR A 289 9.77 -3.20 11.69
C THR A 289 10.13 -3.43 10.22
N ALA A 290 10.14 -2.38 9.42
CA ALA A 290 10.64 -2.37 8.06
C ALA A 290 11.34 -1.03 7.91
N SER A 291 12.65 -1.02 8.02
CA SER A 291 13.41 0.23 7.92
C SER A 291 13.27 0.82 6.52
N TYR A 292 13.42 2.15 6.40
CA TYR A 292 13.60 2.85 5.12
C TYR A 292 14.70 2.20 4.24
N GLU A 293 15.55 1.36 4.84
CA GLU A 293 16.55 0.55 4.14
C GLU A 293 15.94 -0.35 3.04
N ALA A 294 14.70 -0.80 3.20
CA ALA A 294 14.04 -1.63 2.18
C ALA A 294 13.62 -0.81 0.95
N VAL A 295 13.26 0.47 1.11
CA VAL A 295 12.84 1.34 0.00
C VAL A 295 14.01 2.10 -0.62
N THR A 296 15.08 2.33 0.15
CA THR A 296 16.26 3.07 -0.31
C THR A 296 16.89 2.50 -1.60
N PRO A 297 17.10 1.17 -1.74
CA PRO A 297 17.61 0.63 -3.00
C PRO A 297 16.71 0.93 -4.19
N LEU A 298 15.39 0.90 -4.00
CA LEU A 298 14.40 1.12 -5.06
C LEU A 298 14.43 2.56 -5.57
N ILE A 299 14.38 3.54 -4.66
CA ILE A 299 14.41 4.96 -5.05
C ILE A 299 15.75 5.41 -5.62
N ASN A 300 16.83 4.66 -5.33
CA ASN A 300 18.17 4.93 -5.86
C ASN A 300 18.44 4.21 -7.20
N MET A 301 17.49 3.46 -7.74
CA MET A 301 17.61 2.93 -9.10
C MET A 301 17.65 4.07 -10.10
N ASN A 302 18.63 4.03 -11.01
CA ASN A 302 18.87 5.13 -11.95
C ASN A 302 17.96 5.02 -13.20
N TYR A 303 16.64 5.01 -12.98
CA TYR A 303 15.66 5.06 -14.06
C TYR A 303 15.24 6.51 -14.33
N ASP A 304 15.16 6.86 -15.62
CA ASP A 304 14.75 8.19 -16.04
C ASP A 304 13.37 8.58 -15.49
N GLY A 305 13.30 9.77 -14.87
CA GLY A 305 12.10 10.31 -14.24
C GLY A 305 11.71 9.69 -12.88
N LEU A 306 12.43 8.69 -12.34
CA LEU A 306 12.09 8.09 -11.05
C LEU A 306 12.27 9.08 -9.90
N LYS A 307 13.42 9.77 -9.85
CA LYS A 307 13.71 10.77 -8.82
C LYS A 307 12.69 11.91 -8.85
N THR A 308 12.39 12.41 -10.05
CA THR A 308 11.36 13.45 -10.25
C THR A 308 10.01 13.00 -9.71
N ALA A 309 9.59 11.76 -10.02
CA ALA A 309 8.33 11.21 -9.55
C ALA A 309 8.25 11.12 -8.00
N ILE A 310 9.34 10.71 -7.34
CA ILE A 310 9.40 10.67 -5.86
C ILE A 310 9.30 12.09 -5.28
N ILE A 311 10.00 13.06 -5.85
CA ILE A 311 9.94 14.47 -5.43
C ILE A 311 8.53 15.04 -5.61
N GLU A 312 7.91 14.81 -6.77
CA GLU A 312 6.53 15.23 -7.04
C GLU A 312 5.55 14.64 -6.01
N MET A 313 5.68 13.37 -5.68
CA MET A 313 4.83 12.73 -4.67
C MET A 313 5.11 13.24 -3.25
N LEU A 314 6.37 13.51 -2.89
CA LEU A 314 6.72 14.15 -1.62
C LEU A 314 6.13 15.56 -1.50
N SER A 315 6.05 16.31 -2.60
CA SER A 315 5.37 17.61 -2.65
C SER A 315 3.83 17.53 -2.71
N GLY A 316 3.27 16.32 -2.62
CA GLY A 316 1.82 16.08 -2.59
C GLY A 316 1.15 15.90 -3.95
N ALA A 317 1.92 15.82 -5.04
CA ALA A 317 1.37 15.52 -6.36
C ALA A 317 1.02 14.02 -6.51
N ASN A 318 0.14 13.72 -7.46
CA ASN A 318 -0.11 12.37 -7.92
C ASN A 318 0.65 12.14 -9.24
N VAL A 319 1.31 10.99 -9.39
CA VAL A 319 2.12 10.65 -10.55
C VAL A 319 1.49 9.50 -11.33
N LYS A 320 1.36 9.64 -12.64
CA LYS A 320 0.87 8.55 -13.50
C LYS A 320 1.84 7.37 -13.52
N VAL A 321 1.30 6.16 -13.42
CA VAL A 321 2.06 4.90 -13.40
C VAL A 321 1.40 3.89 -14.34
N ASP A 322 2.19 3.31 -15.24
CA ASP A 322 1.77 2.13 -16.02
C ASP A 322 2.11 0.85 -15.25
N THR A 323 1.12 0.30 -14.56
CA THR A 323 1.28 -0.91 -13.74
C THR A 323 1.32 -2.21 -14.55
N ALA A 324 1.08 -2.16 -15.88
CA ALA A 324 1.03 -3.35 -16.74
C ALA A 324 2.41 -3.93 -17.04
N THR A 325 3.47 -3.12 -16.99
CA THR A 325 4.84 -3.51 -17.34
C THR A 325 5.49 -4.37 -16.25
N PHE A 326 5.10 -4.20 -15.00
CA PHE A 326 5.67 -4.93 -13.87
C PHE A 326 5.38 -6.43 -13.92
N LYS A 327 6.43 -7.25 -13.75
CA LYS A 327 6.36 -8.73 -13.83
C LYS A 327 6.07 -9.43 -12.51
N ASN A 328 5.79 -8.68 -11.45
CA ASN A 328 5.54 -9.18 -10.11
C ASN A 328 6.75 -9.95 -9.52
N ASP A 329 7.96 -9.52 -9.86
CA ASP A 329 9.21 -10.00 -9.26
C ASP A 329 10.25 -8.88 -9.17
N THR A 330 11.30 -9.11 -8.39
CA THR A 330 12.37 -8.12 -8.15
C THR A 330 13.49 -8.16 -9.18
N VAL A 331 13.56 -9.20 -10.01
CA VAL A 331 14.62 -9.40 -11.01
C VAL A 331 14.34 -8.63 -12.29
N ASN A 332 13.07 -8.49 -12.65
CA ASN A 332 12.60 -7.89 -13.90
C ASN A 332 12.08 -6.45 -13.69
N ILE A 333 12.76 -5.66 -12.87
CA ILE A 333 12.50 -4.23 -12.73
C ILE A 333 13.37 -3.51 -13.77
N HIS A 334 12.75 -2.86 -14.75
CA HIS A 334 13.43 -2.25 -15.90
C HIS A 334 13.03 -0.79 -16.15
N SER A 335 12.07 -0.25 -15.41
CA SER A 335 11.56 1.09 -15.61
C SER A 335 11.17 1.77 -14.30
N LYS A 336 10.99 3.10 -14.36
CA LYS A 336 10.38 3.88 -13.28
C LYS A 336 9.03 3.28 -12.85
N ASP A 337 8.20 2.91 -13.81
CA ASP A 337 6.85 2.43 -13.55
C ASP A 337 6.84 1.07 -12.86
N ASP A 338 7.82 0.20 -13.17
CA ASP A 338 8.01 -1.06 -12.45
C ASP A 338 8.39 -0.82 -10.97
N VAL A 339 9.31 0.13 -10.71
CA VAL A 339 9.68 0.51 -9.34
C VAL A 339 8.48 1.05 -8.59
N LEU A 340 7.74 2.01 -9.17
CA LEU A 340 6.57 2.60 -8.53
C LEU A 340 5.49 1.56 -8.27
N THR A 341 5.26 0.63 -9.22
CA THR A 341 4.29 -0.47 -9.04
C THR A 341 4.73 -1.41 -7.92
N TYR A 342 6.00 -1.73 -7.83
CA TYR A 342 6.52 -2.54 -6.73
C TYR A 342 6.35 -1.82 -5.38
N MET A 343 6.61 -0.51 -5.33
CA MET A 343 6.38 0.29 -4.12
C MET A 343 4.90 0.35 -3.70
N ILE A 344 3.96 0.31 -4.67
CA ILE A 344 2.51 0.18 -4.37
C ILE A 344 2.24 -1.16 -3.68
N HIS A 345 2.76 -2.27 -4.20
CA HIS A 345 2.58 -3.59 -3.58
C HIS A 345 3.23 -3.70 -2.20
N LEU A 346 4.37 -3.03 -1.99
CA LEU A 346 5.02 -2.95 -0.69
C LEU A 346 4.28 -2.04 0.31
N GLY A 347 3.36 -1.18 -0.14
CA GLY A 347 2.61 -0.24 0.67
C GLY A 347 3.30 1.10 0.93
N TYR A 348 4.40 1.40 0.24
CA TYR A 348 5.00 2.74 0.28
C TYR A 348 4.26 3.78 -0.57
N LEU A 349 3.43 3.33 -1.50
CA LEU A 349 2.58 4.21 -2.31
C LEU A 349 1.13 3.74 -2.28
N GLY A 350 0.21 4.70 -2.26
CA GLY A 350 -1.19 4.50 -2.59
C GLY A 350 -1.37 4.52 -4.11
N TYR A 351 -2.46 3.93 -4.59
CA TYR A 351 -2.79 3.88 -6.01
C TYR A 351 -4.27 4.17 -6.24
N ASP A 352 -4.54 5.08 -7.15
CA ASP A 352 -5.88 5.34 -7.64
C ASP A 352 -6.07 4.64 -8.99
N GLN A 353 -6.91 3.61 -9.00
CA GLN A 353 -7.18 2.79 -10.18
C GLN A 353 -7.93 3.54 -11.29
N TYR A 354 -8.69 4.59 -10.96
CA TYR A 354 -9.47 5.37 -11.92
C TYR A 354 -8.60 6.37 -12.68
N THR A 355 -7.73 7.09 -11.97
CA THR A 355 -6.80 8.05 -12.55
C THR A 355 -5.49 7.41 -13.00
N LYS A 356 -5.22 6.16 -12.57
CA LYS A 356 -3.96 5.42 -12.77
C LYS A 356 -2.76 6.20 -12.23
N THR A 357 -2.90 6.74 -11.03
CA THR A 357 -1.86 7.53 -10.38
C THR A 357 -1.43 6.92 -9.05
N ALA A 358 -0.13 7.00 -8.78
CA ALA A 358 0.46 6.72 -7.48
C ALA A 358 0.64 8.01 -6.68
N PHE A 359 0.61 7.89 -5.36
CA PHE A 359 0.79 9.01 -4.43
C PHE A 359 1.29 8.51 -3.08
N ILE A 360 1.82 9.40 -2.24
CA ILE A 360 2.18 9.06 -0.86
C ILE A 360 0.89 9.03 -0.02
N PRO A 361 0.56 7.89 0.60
CA PRO A 361 -0.76 7.68 1.20
C PRO A 361 -0.99 8.53 2.46
N ASN A 362 0.01 8.70 3.30
CA ASN A 362 -0.15 9.30 4.63
C ASN A 362 1.15 9.87 5.19
N GLU A 363 1.06 10.47 6.38
CA GLU A 363 2.19 11.11 7.05
C GLU A 363 3.25 10.09 7.51
N GLU A 364 2.84 8.90 7.95
CA GLU A 364 3.76 7.81 8.33
C GLU A 364 4.72 7.48 7.18
N ILE A 365 4.17 7.20 6.00
CA ILE A 365 4.95 6.84 4.81
C ILE A 365 5.73 8.04 4.26
N ARG A 366 5.19 9.25 4.39
CA ARG A 366 5.91 10.47 4.02
C ARG A 366 7.22 10.60 4.78
N GLN A 367 7.19 10.39 6.11
CA GLN A 367 8.39 10.44 6.94
C GLN A 367 9.41 9.36 6.54
N GLU A 368 8.96 8.14 6.26
CA GLU A 368 9.83 7.05 5.80
C GLU A 368 10.52 7.38 4.47
N LEU A 369 9.78 7.89 3.49
CA LEU A 369 10.33 8.28 2.20
C LEU A 369 11.27 9.49 2.31
N THR A 370 10.94 10.46 3.14
CA THR A 370 11.81 11.62 3.42
C THR A 370 13.13 11.14 4.02
N ALA A 371 13.08 10.30 5.07
CA ALA A 371 14.28 9.74 5.69
C ALA A 371 15.13 8.91 4.70
N ALA A 372 14.48 8.14 3.81
CA ALA A 372 15.18 7.36 2.78
C ALA A 372 15.90 8.24 1.76
N VAL A 373 15.29 9.38 1.39
CA VAL A 373 15.88 10.38 0.51
C VAL A 373 17.05 11.09 1.19
N GLU A 374 16.95 11.45 2.47
CA GLU A 374 17.97 12.15 3.24
C GLU A 374 19.18 11.26 3.57
N SER A 375 19.00 9.94 3.75
CA SER A 375 20.02 9.04 4.29
C SER A 375 21.23 8.77 3.40
N ARG A 376 21.15 9.04 2.09
CA ARG A 376 22.28 8.82 1.15
C ARG A 376 22.33 9.85 0.04
N SER A 377 23.39 10.67 0.06
CA SER A 377 24.00 11.47 -1.03
C SER A 377 23.06 12.01 -2.14
N TRP A 378 21.81 12.29 -1.82
CA TRP A 378 20.99 13.21 -2.58
C TRP A 378 21.36 14.64 -2.16
N ASN A 379 22.68 14.98 -2.24
CA ASN A 379 23.15 16.34 -1.96
C ASN A 379 22.34 17.37 -2.72
N GLU A 380 21.93 17.04 -3.94
CA GLU A 380 21.01 17.85 -4.73
C GLU A 380 19.64 18.02 -4.06
N MET A 381 19.15 16.99 -3.35
CA MET A 381 17.86 17.06 -2.67
C MET A 381 17.92 17.88 -1.38
N LEU A 382 19.00 17.75 -0.60
CA LEU A 382 19.22 18.62 0.57
C LEU A 382 19.34 20.08 0.15
N MET A 383 20.06 20.36 -0.92
CA MET A 383 20.13 21.72 -1.48
C MET A 383 18.76 22.18 -1.99
N PHE A 384 18.04 21.33 -2.68
CA PHE A 384 16.68 21.61 -3.16
C PHE A 384 15.72 21.92 -2.00
N GLN A 385 15.75 21.13 -0.91
CA GLN A 385 14.93 21.38 0.28
C GLN A 385 15.26 22.73 0.89
N GLN A 386 16.55 23.09 1.01
CA GLN A 386 16.96 24.42 1.49
C GLN A 386 16.46 25.56 0.59
N GLU A 387 16.51 25.37 -0.73
CA GLU A 387 15.98 26.38 -1.66
C GLU A 387 14.44 26.47 -1.58
N SER A 388 13.77 25.35 -1.36
CA SER A 388 12.32 25.32 -1.11
C SER A 388 11.93 26.00 0.21
N GLU A 389 12.72 25.83 1.28
CA GLU A 389 12.55 26.56 2.55
C GLU A 389 12.71 28.07 2.34
N ARG A 390 13.76 28.49 1.63
CA ARG A 390 13.98 29.92 1.29
C ARG A 390 12.83 30.50 0.47
N LEU A 391 12.26 29.71 -0.44
CA LEU A 391 11.07 30.11 -1.21
C LEU A 391 9.86 30.32 -0.31
N LEU A 392 9.62 29.42 0.62
CA LEU A 392 8.53 29.55 1.59
C LEU A 392 8.73 30.76 2.48
N ASP A 393 9.93 30.96 3.04
CA ASP A 393 10.27 32.11 3.88
C ASP A 393 10.07 33.43 3.12
N ALA A 394 10.58 33.54 1.89
CA ALA A 394 10.36 34.70 1.04
C ALA A 394 8.87 35.00 0.78
N THR A 395 8.06 33.94 0.65
CA THR A 395 6.60 34.08 0.48
C THR A 395 5.95 34.61 1.76
N LEU A 396 6.35 34.11 2.92
CA LEU A 396 5.86 34.56 4.22
C LEU A 396 6.28 36.01 4.53
N ASP A 397 7.48 36.38 4.12
CA ASP A 397 8.01 37.75 4.23
C ASP A 397 7.43 38.72 3.18
N MET A 398 6.58 38.22 2.28
CA MET A 398 5.96 38.96 1.18
C MET A 398 7.00 39.57 0.19
N ASP A 399 8.19 38.97 0.08
CA ASP A 399 9.23 39.39 -0.86
C ASP A 399 9.00 38.74 -2.24
N GLY A 400 8.13 39.34 -3.04
CA GLY A 400 7.79 38.85 -4.39
C GLY A 400 9.00 38.75 -5.33
N VAL A 401 10.01 39.59 -5.18
CA VAL A 401 11.22 39.55 -6.01
C VAL A 401 12.04 38.31 -5.68
N MET A 402 12.24 38.05 -4.40
CA MET A 402 12.94 36.86 -3.95
C MET A 402 12.17 35.56 -4.31
N VAL A 403 10.83 35.56 -4.19
CA VAL A 403 9.99 34.43 -4.62
C VAL A 403 10.20 34.13 -6.11
N GLY A 404 10.15 35.13 -6.99
CA GLY A 404 10.39 34.95 -8.43
C GLY A 404 11.78 34.36 -8.71
N THR A 405 12.81 34.91 -8.05
CA THR A 405 14.21 34.47 -8.19
C THR A 405 14.41 33.04 -7.72
N GLN A 406 13.79 32.65 -6.59
CA GLN A 406 13.90 31.29 -6.06
C GLN A 406 13.19 30.27 -6.96
N ILE A 407 12.01 30.59 -7.48
CA ILE A 407 11.31 29.72 -8.44
C ILE A 407 12.17 29.48 -9.67
N GLU A 408 12.79 30.56 -10.23
CA GLU A 408 13.65 30.44 -11.38
C GLU A 408 14.89 29.60 -11.12
N LYS A 409 15.53 29.77 -9.96
CA LYS A 409 16.67 28.97 -9.52
C LYS A 409 16.28 27.49 -9.40
N ILE A 410 15.20 27.19 -8.68
CA ILE A 410 14.69 25.83 -8.49
C ILE A 410 14.37 25.18 -9.85
N HIS A 411 13.71 25.90 -10.74
CA HIS A 411 13.40 25.38 -12.07
C HIS A 411 14.65 25.05 -12.87
N ASN A 412 15.62 25.96 -12.92
CA ASN A 412 16.80 25.81 -13.75
C ASN A 412 17.77 24.75 -13.22
N GLU A 413 17.95 24.65 -11.90
CA GLU A 413 18.93 23.78 -11.28
C GLU A 413 18.40 22.37 -10.99
N TYR A 414 17.11 22.24 -10.63
CA TYR A 414 16.58 20.97 -10.11
C TYR A 414 15.46 20.36 -10.96
N ILE A 415 14.72 21.18 -11.73
CA ILE A 415 13.51 20.74 -12.44
C ILE A 415 13.60 21.06 -13.95
N SER A 416 14.79 21.29 -14.46
CA SER A 416 15.02 21.72 -15.86
C SER A 416 14.46 20.74 -16.92
N VAL A 417 14.16 19.49 -16.55
CA VAL A 417 13.49 18.50 -17.42
C VAL A 417 12.05 18.90 -17.74
N ILE A 418 11.39 19.68 -16.87
CA ILE A 418 10.04 20.17 -17.09
C ILE A 418 10.10 21.46 -17.90
N GLN A 419 9.91 21.36 -19.22
CA GLN A 419 9.83 22.52 -20.07
C GLN A 419 8.48 23.23 -19.91
N TYR A 420 8.52 24.54 -19.76
CA TYR A 420 7.30 25.34 -19.72
C TYR A 420 6.66 25.46 -21.10
N HIS A 421 5.50 24.87 -21.27
CA HIS A 421 4.70 24.99 -22.48
C HIS A 421 3.40 25.80 -22.27
N ASN A 422 2.91 25.80 -21.04
CA ASN A 422 1.64 26.41 -20.63
C ASN A 422 1.56 26.56 -19.10
N GLU A 423 0.44 27.06 -18.61
CA GLU A 423 0.15 27.25 -17.18
C GLU A 423 0.19 25.93 -16.38
N ASN A 424 -0.18 24.78 -16.99
CA ASN A 424 -0.12 23.48 -16.33
C ASN A 424 1.31 23.03 -16.03
N SER A 425 2.27 23.29 -16.92
CA SER A 425 3.68 22.99 -16.65
C SER A 425 4.27 23.91 -15.57
N LEU A 426 3.88 25.19 -15.54
CA LEU A 426 4.21 26.11 -14.45
C LEU A 426 3.63 25.60 -13.11
N SER A 427 2.38 25.17 -13.09
CA SER A 427 1.73 24.57 -11.91
C SER A 427 2.51 23.36 -11.38
N SER A 428 3.01 22.49 -12.25
CA SER A 428 3.80 21.32 -11.85
C SER A 428 5.11 21.73 -11.16
N VAL A 429 5.84 22.69 -11.74
CA VAL A 429 7.09 23.20 -11.16
C VAL A 429 6.86 23.84 -9.80
N LEU A 430 5.79 24.63 -9.65
CA LEU A 430 5.48 25.28 -8.38
C LEU A 430 5.07 24.27 -7.29
N THR A 431 4.36 23.21 -7.65
CA THR A 431 4.06 22.13 -6.71
C THR A 431 5.34 21.56 -6.10
N ILE A 432 6.36 21.37 -6.93
CA ILE A 432 7.65 20.85 -6.48
C ILE A 432 8.42 21.94 -5.70
N ALA A 433 8.43 23.18 -6.19
CA ALA A 433 9.18 24.28 -5.57
C ALA A 433 8.76 24.54 -4.11
N TYR A 434 7.47 24.39 -3.79
CA TYR A 434 6.96 24.53 -2.42
C TYR A 434 6.98 23.23 -1.61
N LEU A 435 7.91 22.32 -1.87
CA LEU A 435 8.02 21.05 -1.13
C LEU A 435 8.10 21.25 0.39
N SER A 436 8.88 22.22 0.87
CA SER A 436 9.03 22.51 2.31
C SER A 436 7.73 22.94 2.99
N ALA A 437 6.80 23.54 2.24
CA ALA A 437 5.49 23.91 2.77
C ALA A 437 4.72 22.72 3.33
N MET A 438 4.98 21.50 2.86
CA MET A 438 4.32 20.28 3.34
C MET A 438 4.65 19.94 4.79
N GLN A 439 5.70 20.49 5.35
CA GLN A 439 6.00 20.37 6.79
C GLN A 439 4.95 21.11 7.63
N TYR A 440 4.54 22.30 7.20
CA TYR A 440 3.72 23.23 7.98
C TYR A 440 2.27 23.28 7.52
N TYR A 441 2.00 22.93 6.26
CA TYR A 441 0.70 22.96 5.62
C TYR A 441 0.16 21.57 5.33
N PHE A 442 -1.15 21.46 5.21
CA PHE A 442 -1.78 20.30 4.57
C PHE A 442 -1.41 20.24 3.08
N LYS A 443 -1.64 19.06 2.46
CA LYS A 443 -1.53 18.92 1.01
C LYS A 443 -2.31 20.05 0.32
N PRO A 444 -1.71 20.78 -0.63
CA PRO A 444 -2.39 21.90 -1.27
C PRO A 444 -3.65 21.42 -2.00
N ILE A 445 -4.72 22.16 -1.81
CA ILE A 445 -5.96 21.96 -2.57
C ILE A 445 -5.73 22.60 -3.94
N ARG A 446 -5.77 21.79 -5.00
CA ARG A 446 -5.66 22.25 -6.38
C ARG A 446 -7.06 22.52 -6.95
N GLU A 447 -7.17 23.56 -7.77
CA GLU A 447 -8.42 23.91 -8.45
C GLU A 447 -9.62 24.04 -7.47
N LEU A 448 -9.40 24.71 -6.32
CA LEU A 448 -10.45 24.89 -5.34
C LEU A 448 -11.62 25.67 -5.94
N PRO A 449 -12.84 25.10 -6.00
CA PRO A 449 -14.03 25.80 -6.50
C PRO A 449 -14.36 27.00 -5.63
N THR A 450 -14.48 28.19 -6.21
CA THR A 450 -14.72 29.45 -5.49
C THR A 450 -16.04 30.14 -5.89
N GLY A 451 -16.97 29.37 -6.47
CA GLY A 451 -18.28 29.88 -6.96
C GLY A 451 -18.22 30.72 -8.24
N ARG A 452 -17.10 31.38 -8.54
CA ARG A 452 -16.87 32.20 -9.77
C ARG A 452 -15.60 31.79 -10.54
N GLY A 453 -14.95 30.69 -10.15
CA GLY A 453 -13.74 30.17 -10.75
C GLY A 453 -13.04 29.20 -9.82
N PHE A 454 -11.77 28.89 -10.13
CA PHE A 454 -10.94 27.98 -9.35
C PHE A 454 -9.65 28.71 -8.98
N ALA A 455 -9.20 28.58 -7.71
CA ALA A 455 -7.85 28.96 -7.32
C ALA A 455 -6.89 27.84 -7.69
N ASP A 456 -5.72 28.16 -8.26
CA ASP A 456 -4.77 27.13 -8.70
C ASP A 456 -4.26 26.29 -7.54
N PHE A 457 -3.88 26.96 -6.42
CA PHE A 457 -3.50 26.28 -5.17
C PHE A 457 -4.00 27.03 -3.94
N VAL A 458 -4.42 26.26 -2.94
CA VAL A 458 -4.69 26.76 -1.60
C VAL A 458 -3.94 25.92 -0.57
N TYR A 459 -3.07 26.54 0.20
CA TYR A 459 -2.34 25.94 1.30
C TYR A 459 -2.98 26.37 2.61
N ILE A 460 -3.44 25.39 3.40
CA ILE A 460 -4.03 25.62 4.73
C ILE A 460 -3.04 25.09 5.76
N PRO A 461 -2.56 25.89 6.72
CA PRO A 461 -1.61 25.43 7.72
C PRO A 461 -2.25 24.36 8.62
N LYS A 462 -1.43 23.43 9.08
CA LYS A 462 -1.83 22.43 10.07
C LYS A 462 -2.17 23.14 11.38
N PRO A 463 -3.08 22.59 12.20
CA PRO A 463 -3.56 23.25 13.43
C PRO A 463 -2.44 23.71 14.37
N GLU A 464 -1.38 22.91 14.49
CA GLU A 464 -0.21 23.19 15.33
C GLU A 464 0.62 24.39 14.86
N TYR A 465 0.55 24.76 13.58
CA TYR A 465 1.31 25.86 12.97
C TYR A 465 0.46 27.09 12.62
N LYS A 466 -0.84 27.05 12.90
CA LYS A 466 -1.80 28.08 12.51
C LYS A 466 -1.48 29.48 13.08
N ALA A 467 -0.77 29.55 14.22
CA ALA A 467 -0.39 30.81 14.85
C ALA A 467 0.74 31.53 14.09
N ASP A 468 1.63 30.77 13.46
CA ASP A 468 2.86 31.26 12.85
C ASP A 468 2.80 31.29 11.32
N TYR A 469 1.90 30.51 10.72
CA TYR A 469 1.78 30.34 9.27
C TYR A 469 0.40 30.76 8.77
N PRO A 470 0.31 31.75 7.83
CA PRO A 470 -0.94 32.14 7.19
C PRO A 470 -1.41 31.10 6.17
N ALA A 471 -2.68 31.09 5.81
CA ALA A 471 -3.12 30.35 4.61
C ALA A 471 -2.62 31.06 3.36
N LEU A 472 -2.23 30.30 2.31
CA LEU A 472 -1.77 30.86 1.05
C LEU A 472 -2.80 30.55 -0.05
N ILE A 473 -3.23 31.56 -0.79
CA ILE A 473 -4.04 31.43 -2.01
C ILE A 473 -3.17 31.83 -3.18
N VAL A 474 -2.84 30.87 -4.03
CA VAL A 474 -1.91 31.04 -5.15
C VAL A 474 -2.67 31.00 -6.47
N GLU A 475 -2.44 31.96 -7.31
CA GLU A 475 -2.93 32.03 -8.69
C GLU A 475 -1.78 32.21 -9.67
N LEU A 476 -1.84 31.46 -10.76
CA LEU A 476 -0.80 31.43 -11.79
C LEU A 476 -1.23 32.21 -13.03
N LYS A 477 -0.27 32.77 -13.73
CA LYS A 477 -0.49 33.39 -15.03
C LYS A 477 0.64 33.08 -16.00
N TRP A 478 0.26 32.81 -17.22
CA TRP A 478 1.16 32.54 -18.32
C TRP A 478 1.16 33.73 -19.31
N ASN A 479 2.34 34.31 -19.56
CA ASN A 479 2.49 35.49 -20.42
C ASN A 479 1.61 36.70 -20.02
N GLN A 480 1.35 36.84 -18.72
CA GLN A 480 0.62 37.99 -18.15
C GLN A 480 1.39 38.46 -16.91
N LYS A 481 1.00 39.62 -16.37
CA LYS A 481 1.65 40.17 -15.17
C LYS A 481 1.15 39.48 -13.89
N ALA A 482 2.02 39.35 -12.88
CA ALA A 482 1.66 38.82 -11.55
C ALA A 482 0.49 39.61 -10.91
N GLN A 483 0.39 40.91 -11.16
CA GLN A 483 -0.72 41.75 -10.72
C GLN A 483 -2.08 41.25 -11.24
N THR A 484 -2.13 40.68 -12.44
CA THR A 484 -3.37 40.10 -12.99
C THR A 484 -3.85 38.90 -12.18
N ALA A 485 -2.91 38.08 -11.66
CA ALA A 485 -3.23 36.96 -10.77
C ALA A 485 -3.86 37.46 -9.45
N ILE A 486 -3.25 38.44 -8.80
CA ILE A 486 -3.79 39.04 -7.57
C ILE A 486 -5.18 39.66 -7.81
N GLN A 487 -5.35 40.39 -8.91
CA GLN A 487 -6.68 40.94 -9.25
C GLN A 487 -7.72 39.85 -9.48
N GLN A 488 -7.34 38.74 -10.09
CA GLN A 488 -8.24 37.60 -10.28
C GLN A 488 -8.66 37.02 -8.96
N ILE A 489 -7.75 36.77 -8.00
CA ILE A 489 -8.06 36.28 -6.67
C ILE A 489 -9.11 37.19 -5.99
N LYS A 490 -8.88 38.51 -6.04
CA LYS A 490 -9.78 39.50 -5.43
C LYS A 490 -11.13 39.58 -6.14
N ASN A 491 -11.16 39.69 -7.48
CA ASN A 491 -12.38 39.84 -8.27
C ASN A 491 -13.29 38.60 -8.19
N LYS A 492 -12.71 37.42 -8.11
CA LYS A 492 -13.42 36.14 -8.00
C LYS A 492 -13.68 35.73 -6.55
N LYS A 493 -13.27 36.54 -5.58
CA LYS A 493 -13.49 36.34 -4.13
C LYS A 493 -13.01 34.97 -3.64
N TYR A 494 -11.83 34.52 -4.09
CA TYR A 494 -11.26 33.21 -3.69
C TYR A 494 -11.15 33.03 -2.17
N PRO A 495 -10.82 34.06 -1.35
CA PRO A 495 -10.78 33.91 0.10
C PRO A 495 -12.10 33.43 0.73
N THR A 496 -13.25 33.66 0.09
CA THR A 496 -14.54 33.17 0.60
C THR A 496 -14.65 31.66 0.59
N ALA A 497 -13.88 30.95 -0.24
CA ALA A 497 -13.84 29.50 -0.25
C ALA A 497 -13.24 28.89 1.04
N ILE A 498 -12.45 29.67 1.76
CA ILE A 498 -11.89 29.32 3.07
C ILE A 498 -12.40 30.25 4.18
N GLU A 499 -13.63 30.74 4.05
CA GLU A 499 -14.24 31.71 4.99
C GLU A 499 -14.22 31.27 6.45
N LYS A 500 -14.35 29.95 6.68
CA LYS A 500 -14.26 29.36 8.02
C LYS A 500 -12.84 29.38 8.61
N TYR A 501 -11.83 29.64 7.80
CA TYR A 501 -10.46 29.76 8.29
C TYR A 501 -10.29 31.10 9.02
N THR A 502 -9.89 31.04 10.29
CA THR A 502 -9.83 32.21 11.18
C THR A 502 -8.43 32.86 11.26
N GLY A 503 -7.41 32.28 10.63
CA GLY A 503 -6.05 32.82 10.59
C GLY A 503 -5.84 33.88 9.49
N ASP A 504 -4.61 34.37 9.39
CA ASP A 504 -4.18 35.27 8.34
C ASP A 504 -4.16 34.58 6.97
N ILE A 505 -4.34 35.34 5.90
CA ILE A 505 -4.34 34.83 4.52
C ILE A 505 -3.40 35.71 3.68
N LEU A 506 -2.49 35.08 2.92
CA LEU A 506 -1.69 35.73 1.90
C LEU A 506 -2.23 35.38 0.51
N LEU A 507 -2.31 36.37 -0.34
CA LEU A 507 -2.61 36.25 -1.77
C LEU A 507 -1.29 36.25 -2.54
N VAL A 508 -1.03 35.20 -3.31
CA VAL A 508 0.22 35.00 -4.03
C VAL A 508 -0.07 34.94 -5.54
N GLY A 509 0.34 35.93 -6.29
CA GLY A 509 0.21 35.94 -7.74
C GLY A 509 1.57 35.65 -8.38
N ILE A 510 1.66 34.56 -9.13
CA ILE A 510 2.89 34.14 -9.80
C ILE A 510 2.66 34.15 -11.32
N SER A 511 3.59 34.69 -12.07
CA SER A 511 3.55 34.67 -13.53
C SER A 511 4.90 34.26 -14.13
N TYR A 512 4.84 33.70 -15.33
CA TYR A 512 6.00 33.42 -16.16
C TYR A 512 5.81 34.07 -17.54
N ASP A 513 6.83 34.82 -17.97
CA ASP A 513 6.89 35.41 -19.32
C ASP A 513 7.86 34.59 -20.18
N LYS A 514 7.34 33.97 -21.24
CA LYS A 514 8.15 33.14 -22.14
C LYS A 514 9.17 33.94 -22.98
N ASN A 515 8.97 35.27 -23.15
CA ASN A 515 9.84 36.09 -24.00
C ASN A 515 11.13 36.47 -23.27
N CYS A 516 11.03 36.91 -22.01
CA CYS A 516 12.20 37.17 -21.16
C CYS A 516 12.65 35.93 -20.34
N LYS A 517 11.82 34.88 -20.27
CA LYS A 517 12.03 33.67 -19.45
C LYS A 517 12.16 33.97 -17.95
N GLU A 518 11.42 34.96 -17.48
CA GLU A 518 11.46 35.40 -16.09
C GLU A 518 10.18 35.08 -15.35
N HIS A 519 10.34 34.77 -14.04
CA HIS A 519 9.23 34.66 -13.10
C HIS A 519 9.03 36.00 -12.39
N GLN A 520 7.76 36.38 -12.25
CA GLN A 520 7.37 37.53 -11.44
C GLN A 520 6.38 37.05 -10.38
N CYS A 521 6.54 37.55 -9.17
CA CYS A 521 5.63 37.25 -8.07
C CYS A 521 5.21 38.56 -7.38
N LEU A 522 3.96 38.57 -6.91
CA LEU A 522 3.42 39.58 -6.03
C LEU A 522 2.71 38.90 -4.88
N VAL A 523 3.03 39.30 -3.65
CA VAL A 523 2.41 38.78 -2.44
C VAL A 523 1.73 39.90 -1.69
N GLU A 524 0.46 39.70 -1.32
CA GLU A 524 -0.31 40.71 -0.56
C GLU A 524 -1.05 40.04 0.60
N LYS A 525 -1.15 40.72 1.74
CA LYS A 525 -1.99 40.30 2.85
C LYS A 525 -3.46 40.56 2.51
N TYR A 526 -4.31 39.56 2.73
CA TYR A 526 -5.76 39.73 2.56
C TYR A 526 -6.37 40.36 3.81
N GLU A 527 -6.96 41.55 3.63
CA GLU A 527 -7.75 42.19 4.67
C GLU A 527 -9.18 41.66 4.62
N LYS A 528 -9.61 40.95 5.69
CA LYS A 528 -11.00 40.48 5.80
C LYS A 528 -11.90 41.72 5.96
N GLU A 529 -12.91 41.83 5.11
CA GLU A 529 -13.99 42.82 5.33
C GLU A 529 -14.66 42.48 6.67
N SER A 530 -14.62 43.42 7.62
CA SER A 530 -15.16 43.30 8.98
C SER A 530 -16.68 43.27 8.99
#